data_8203d3c20dc91fd9f84bb88c3efdc275
#
_entry.id   8203d3c20dc91fd9f84bb88c3efdc275
#
_cell.length_a   1.000
_cell.length_b   1.000
_cell.length_c   1.000
_cell.angle_alpha   90.00
_cell.angle_beta   90.00
_cell.angle_gamma   90.00
#
_symmetry.space_group_name_H-M   'P 1'
#
loop_
_entity.id
_entity.type
_entity.pdbx_description
1 polymer ?
#
loop_
_entity_poly.entity_id
_entity_poly.type
_entity_poly.pdbx_seq_one_letter_code
_entity_poly.pdbx_strand_id
1 'polypeptide(L)'
;MQHSLLIAHNDENYCDELVSLFKANGTFHRIYTAKNGNDVVECIKNCLPDGILIHAQLPDKDGVEVLSILKDINIEMPKVFFTSAIFDDELILHLDDYNIDFFIAQPISPAKLMWRVTELFETEPSIGLMKAVYKKKTDFAASGLLLSLGVPANMKGFKYIRSAVEAINAAE
;
A
#
# COMPACT_ATOMS: atom_id res chain seq x y z
N MET A 1 -16.49 10.56 -10.81
CA MET A 1 -15.61 11.50 -10.09
C MET A 1 -14.24 11.46 -10.75
N GLN A 2 -13.49 12.55 -10.70
CA GLN A 2 -12.15 12.59 -11.31
C GLN A 2 -11.12 12.42 -10.19
N HIS A 3 -10.46 11.26 -10.14
CA HIS A 3 -9.50 10.94 -9.09
C HIS A 3 -8.07 11.35 -9.45
N SER A 4 -7.28 11.59 -8.41
CA SER A 4 -5.85 11.92 -8.50
C SER A 4 -5.00 10.90 -7.75
N LEU A 5 -3.80 10.62 -8.26
CA LEU A 5 -2.86 9.65 -7.68
C LEU A 5 -1.48 10.28 -7.54
N LEU A 6 -0.85 10.09 -6.39
CA LEU A 6 0.57 10.35 -6.19
C LEU A 6 1.34 9.04 -6.26
N ILE A 7 2.36 8.98 -7.10
CA ILE A 7 3.29 7.84 -7.23
C ILE A 7 4.62 8.24 -6.61
N ALA A 8 5.01 7.56 -5.53
CA ALA A 8 6.26 7.79 -4.82
C ALA A 8 7.19 6.57 -4.96
N HIS A 9 8.19 6.69 -5.81
CA HIS A 9 9.16 5.64 -6.10
C HIS A 9 10.52 6.23 -6.47
N ASN A 10 11.61 5.60 -6.03
CA ASN A 10 12.98 6.07 -6.27
C ASN A 10 13.52 5.72 -7.66
N ASP A 11 12.98 4.71 -8.34
CA ASP A 11 13.34 4.35 -9.72
C ASP A 11 12.51 5.20 -10.70
N GLU A 12 13.21 6.12 -11.39
CA GLU A 12 12.60 7.06 -12.32
C GLU A 12 11.99 6.36 -13.55
N ASN A 13 12.69 5.38 -14.11
CA ASN A 13 12.19 4.64 -15.29
C ASN A 13 10.90 3.85 -14.95
N TYR A 14 10.89 3.21 -13.79
CA TYR A 14 9.72 2.49 -13.31
C TYR A 14 8.54 3.45 -13.05
N CYS A 15 8.82 4.62 -12.48
CA CYS A 15 7.83 5.66 -12.24
C CYS A 15 7.23 6.19 -13.54
N ASP A 16 8.06 6.51 -14.55
CA ASP A 16 7.63 7.03 -15.85
C ASP A 16 6.77 6.01 -16.61
N GLU A 17 7.13 4.73 -16.55
CA GLU A 17 6.31 3.66 -17.12
C GLU A 17 4.95 3.58 -16.43
N LEU A 18 4.90 3.62 -15.10
CA LEU A 18 3.65 3.65 -14.34
C LEU A 18 2.78 4.85 -14.70
N VAL A 19 3.36 6.05 -14.77
CA VAL A 19 2.64 7.28 -15.16
C VAL A 19 2.01 7.11 -16.54
N SER A 20 2.77 6.56 -17.49
CA SER A 20 2.28 6.33 -18.86
C SER A 20 1.11 5.34 -18.89
N LEU A 21 1.21 4.26 -18.13
CA LEU A 21 0.17 3.23 -18.02
C LEU A 21 -1.10 3.77 -17.33
N PHE A 22 -0.97 4.50 -16.23
CA PHE A 22 -2.12 5.10 -15.54
C PHE A 22 -2.82 6.16 -16.40
N LYS A 23 -2.06 6.98 -17.15
CA LYS A 23 -2.64 7.93 -18.11
C LYS A 23 -3.42 7.23 -19.22
N ALA A 24 -2.88 6.14 -19.75
CA ALA A 24 -3.56 5.35 -20.78
C ALA A 24 -4.82 4.64 -20.25
N ASN A 25 -4.81 4.22 -18.98
CA ASN A 25 -5.94 3.58 -18.33
C ASN A 25 -7.11 4.55 -18.08
N GLY A 26 -6.82 5.82 -17.75
CA GLY A 26 -7.81 6.89 -17.59
C GLY A 26 -8.57 6.92 -16.25
N THR A 27 -8.28 6.03 -15.30
CA THR A 27 -8.90 6.04 -13.96
C THR A 27 -8.53 7.30 -13.18
N PHE A 28 -7.26 7.73 -13.29
CA PHE A 28 -6.77 8.93 -12.63
C PHE A 28 -6.57 10.06 -13.64
N HIS A 29 -7.25 11.18 -13.44
CA HIS A 29 -7.14 12.36 -14.30
C HIS A 29 -5.90 13.21 -14.00
N ARG A 30 -5.38 13.14 -12.77
CA ARG A 30 -4.14 13.79 -12.34
C ARG A 30 -3.23 12.78 -11.70
N ILE A 31 -1.97 12.78 -12.13
CA ILE A 31 -0.93 11.91 -11.60
C ILE A 31 0.24 12.80 -11.19
N TYR A 32 0.59 12.73 -9.93
CA TYR A 32 1.74 13.39 -9.33
C TYR A 32 2.84 12.35 -9.14
N THR A 33 4.08 12.79 -9.11
CA THR A 33 5.24 11.93 -8.84
C THR A 33 6.13 12.53 -7.79
N ALA A 34 6.72 11.68 -6.95
CA ALA A 34 7.72 12.06 -5.96
C ALA A 34 8.86 11.04 -5.97
N LYS A 35 10.10 11.50 -5.87
CA LYS A 35 11.31 10.65 -5.93
C LYS A 35 11.89 10.37 -4.54
N ASN A 36 11.49 11.11 -3.54
CA ASN A 36 11.96 11.01 -2.15
C ASN A 36 10.84 11.34 -1.17
N GLY A 37 11.02 11.03 0.10
CA GLY A 37 9.99 11.22 1.11
C GLY A 37 9.64 12.67 1.40
N ASN A 38 10.58 13.62 1.24
CA ASN A 38 10.30 15.05 1.41
C ASN A 38 9.32 15.56 0.35
N ASP A 39 9.55 15.20 -0.92
CA ASP A 39 8.67 15.54 -2.05
C ASP A 39 7.26 14.95 -1.86
N VAL A 40 7.17 13.73 -1.29
CA VAL A 40 5.86 13.12 -0.96
C VAL A 40 5.09 14.00 0.01
N VAL A 41 5.72 14.37 1.12
CA VAL A 41 5.07 15.19 2.17
C VAL A 41 4.64 16.54 1.61
N GLU A 42 5.48 17.19 0.80
CA GLU A 42 5.17 18.46 0.16
C GLU A 42 4.01 18.34 -0.83
N CYS A 43 4.06 17.32 -1.70
CA CYS A 43 3.02 17.07 -2.67
C CYS A 43 1.66 16.81 -2.01
N ILE A 44 1.61 16.01 -0.95
CA ILE A 44 0.36 15.72 -0.26
C ILE A 44 -0.23 16.99 0.36
N LYS A 45 0.59 17.83 1.00
CA LYS A 45 0.13 19.10 1.60
C LYS A 45 -0.45 20.06 0.57
N ASN A 46 0.13 20.10 -0.63
CA ASN A 46 -0.24 21.07 -1.67
C ASN A 46 -1.34 20.57 -2.61
N CYS A 47 -1.37 19.26 -2.88
CA CYS A 47 -2.21 18.70 -3.94
C CYS A 47 -3.39 17.86 -3.43
N LEU A 48 -3.33 17.37 -2.18
CA LEU A 48 -4.35 16.52 -1.56
C LEU A 48 -4.83 15.40 -2.51
N PRO A 49 -3.96 14.47 -2.94
CA PRO A 49 -4.34 13.42 -3.86
C PRO A 49 -5.35 12.47 -3.23
N ASP A 50 -6.24 11.86 -4.04
CA ASP A 50 -7.21 10.86 -3.57
C ASP A 50 -6.55 9.53 -3.21
N GLY A 51 -5.42 9.21 -3.85
CA GLY A 51 -4.64 8.01 -3.59
C GLY A 51 -3.14 8.26 -3.59
N ILE A 52 -2.40 7.45 -2.84
CA ILE A 52 -0.94 7.41 -2.85
C ILE A 52 -0.44 5.98 -3.06
N LEU A 53 0.40 5.80 -4.06
CA LEU A 53 1.20 4.59 -4.27
C LEU A 53 2.61 4.88 -3.77
N ILE A 54 2.96 4.36 -2.60
CA ILE A 54 4.21 4.67 -1.92
C ILE A 54 5.10 3.43 -1.77
N HIS A 55 6.37 3.55 -2.18
CA HIS A 55 7.37 2.52 -1.97
C HIS A 55 8.02 2.66 -0.59
N ALA A 56 8.26 1.52 0.08
CA ALA A 56 8.90 1.50 1.40
C ALA A 56 10.26 2.18 1.40
N GLN A 57 11.08 1.91 0.39
CA GLN A 57 12.43 2.46 0.27
C GLN A 57 12.43 3.72 -0.59
N LEU A 58 12.38 4.87 0.05
CA LEU A 58 12.56 6.18 -0.57
C LEU A 58 13.81 6.86 -0.01
N PRO A 59 14.50 7.71 -0.79
CA PRO A 59 15.55 8.57 -0.27
C PRO A 59 15.02 9.59 0.74
N ASP A 60 15.90 10.12 1.60
CA ASP A 60 15.69 11.13 2.63
C ASP A 60 14.81 10.65 3.80
N LYS A 61 13.58 10.31 3.51
CA LYS A 61 12.61 9.70 4.42
C LYS A 61 12.02 8.49 3.75
N ASP A 62 12.03 7.36 4.41
CA ASP A 62 11.40 6.15 3.91
C ASP A 62 9.87 6.22 3.93
N GLY A 63 9.23 5.21 3.35
CA GLY A 63 7.78 5.19 3.24
C GLY A 63 7.06 5.17 4.60
N VAL A 64 7.67 4.56 5.63
CA VAL A 64 7.11 4.49 6.99
C VAL A 64 7.23 5.85 7.69
N GLU A 65 8.40 6.49 7.58
CA GLU A 65 8.60 7.85 8.11
C GLU A 65 7.64 8.86 7.49
N VAL A 66 7.41 8.75 6.17
CA VAL A 66 6.42 9.59 5.47
C VAL A 66 5.02 9.38 6.06
N LEU A 67 4.57 8.14 6.23
CA LEU A 67 3.25 7.84 6.81
C LEU A 67 3.13 8.37 8.25
N SER A 68 4.21 8.29 9.04
CA SER A 68 4.25 8.88 10.38
C SER A 68 4.02 10.39 10.35
N ILE A 69 4.72 11.11 9.47
CA ILE A 69 4.55 12.55 9.32
C ILE A 69 3.13 12.90 8.86
N LEU A 70 2.57 12.14 7.93
CA LEU A 70 1.22 12.39 7.43
C LEU A 70 0.16 12.19 8.51
N LYS A 71 0.33 11.22 9.38
CA LYS A 71 -0.53 11.00 10.55
C LYS A 71 -0.55 12.21 11.49
N ASP A 72 0.62 12.83 11.71
CA ASP A 72 0.77 13.96 12.65
C ASP A 72 0.20 15.29 12.13
N ILE A 73 0.14 15.48 10.80
CA ILE A 73 -0.36 16.74 10.22
C ILE A 73 -1.89 16.82 10.10
N ASN A 74 -2.63 15.84 10.58
CA ASN A 74 -4.10 15.86 10.66
C ASN A 74 -4.80 16.27 9.35
N ILE A 75 -4.36 15.71 8.23
CA ILE A 75 -5.01 15.84 6.93
C ILE A 75 -5.94 14.65 6.67
N GLU A 76 -6.90 14.83 5.76
CA GLU A 76 -7.63 13.68 5.22
C GLU A 76 -6.67 12.77 4.48
N MET A 77 -6.50 11.55 5.00
CA MET A 77 -5.54 10.60 4.43
C MET A 77 -6.02 10.10 3.07
N PRO A 78 -5.17 10.16 2.05
CA PRO A 78 -5.46 9.49 0.78
C PRO A 78 -5.56 7.99 0.95
N LYS A 79 -6.15 7.28 -0.01
CA LYS A 79 -6.10 5.82 -0.06
C LYS A 79 -4.65 5.36 -0.27
N VAL A 80 -4.11 4.57 0.66
CA VAL A 80 -2.69 4.22 0.71
C VAL A 80 -2.43 2.83 0.13
N PHE A 81 -1.66 2.77 -0.95
CA PHE A 81 -1.08 1.56 -1.54
C PHE A 81 0.40 1.50 -1.19
N PHE A 82 0.77 0.65 -0.25
CA PHE A 82 2.14 0.53 0.22
C PHE A 82 2.85 -0.63 -0.50
N THR A 83 4.00 -0.37 -1.11
CA THR A 83 4.78 -1.38 -1.83
C THR A 83 6.12 -1.63 -1.14
N SER A 84 6.50 -2.90 -0.98
CA SER A 84 7.81 -3.30 -0.44
C SER A 84 8.29 -4.60 -1.04
N ALA A 85 9.61 -4.77 -1.14
CA ALA A 85 10.22 -6.05 -1.47
C ALA A 85 10.29 -6.99 -0.26
N ILE A 86 10.24 -6.44 0.94
CA ILE A 86 10.35 -7.16 2.21
C ILE A 86 9.15 -6.77 3.07
N PHE A 87 8.42 -7.76 3.54
CA PHE A 87 7.38 -7.62 4.56
C PHE A 87 7.74 -8.58 5.70
N ASP A 88 8.64 -8.13 6.59
CA ASP A 88 8.94 -8.82 7.82
C ASP A 88 7.99 -8.38 8.96
N ASP A 89 8.05 -9.09 10.07
CA ASP A 89 7.18 -8.82 11.21
C ASP A 89 7.42 -7.42 11.81
N GLU A 90 8.64 -6.91 11.73
CA GLU A 90 9.01 -5.59 12.24
C GLU A 90 8.37 -4.48 11.42
N LEU A 91 8.48 -4.56 10.09
CA LEU A 91 7.84 -3.61 9.18
C LEU A 91 6.31 -3.63 9.35
N ILE A 92 5.72 -4.83 9.41
CA ILE A 92 4.27 -4.97 9.56
C ILE A 92 3.78 -4.38 10.89
N LEU A 93 4.53 -4.59 11.99
CA LEU A 93 4.23 -4.00 13.30
C LEU A 93 4.28 -2.46 13.25
N HIS A 94 5.29 -1.89 12.60
CA HIS A 94 5.39 -0.44 12.43
C HIS A 94 4.26 0.13 11.57
N LEU A 95 3.77 -0.63 10.60
CA LEU A 95 2.72 -0.20 9.69
C LEU A 95 1.30 -0.34 10.26
N ASP A 96 1.11 -1.09 11.35
CA ASP A 96 -0.20 -1.31 11.99
C ASP A 96 -0.82 -0.02 12.55
N ASP A 97 0.01 0.95 12.92
CA ASP A 97 -0.42 2.26 13.42
C ASP A 97 -0.90 3.23 12.32
N TYR A 98 -0.70 2.88 11.05
CA TYR A 98 -1.05 3.71 9.90
C TYR A 98 -2.23 3.11 9.13
N ASN A 99 -3.08 3.97 8.60
CA ASN A 99 -4.22 3.54 7.78
C ASN A 99 -3.74 3.19 6.36
N ILE A 100 -3.14 1.99 6.21
CA ILE A 100 -2.76 1.45 4.91
C ILE A 100 -3.91 0.61 4.38
N ASP A 101 -4.41 0.98 3.19
CA ASP A 101 -5.51 0.26 2.57
C ASP A 101 -5.04 -1.04 1.92
N PHE A 102 -3.87 -1.01 1.27
CA PHE A 102 -3.35 -2.17 0.53
C PHE A 102 -1.84 -2.29 0.60
N PHE A 103 -1.39 -3.53 0.85
CA PHE A 103 0.02 -3.92 0.76
C PHE A 103 0.27 -4.65 -0.57
N ILE A 104 1.31 -4.27 -1.28
CA ILE A 104 1.66 -4.87 -2.57
C ILE A 104 3.12 -5.30 -2.56
N ALA A 105 3.35 -6.61 -2.69
CA ALA A 105 4.71 -7.16 -2.69
C ALA A 105 5.44 -6.85 -4.00
N GLN A 106 6.70 -6.47 -3.88
CA GLN A 106 7.65 -6.32 -4.98
C GLN A 106 8.55 -7.58 -5.08
N PRO A 107 9.11 -7.94 -6.25
CA PRO A 107 9.00 -7.23 -7.52
C PRO A 107 7.65 -7.46 -8.23
N ILE A 108 7.13 -6.42 -8.85
CA ILE A 108 5.90 -6.48 -9.65
C ILE A 108 6.10 -5.62 -10.91
N SER A 109 5.65 -6.10 -12.07
CA SER A 109 5.73 -5.31 -13.29
C SER A 109 4.83 -4.08 -13.24
N PRO A 110 5.21 -2.94 -13.85
CA PRO A 110 4.41 -1.72 -13.86
C PRO A 110 2.97 -1.94 -14.35
N ALA A 111 2.78 -2.71 -15.41
CA ALA A 111 1.46 -3.01 -15.95
C ALA A 111 0.57 -3.76 -14.95
N LYS A 112 1.13 -4.76 -14.24
CA LYS A 112 0.42 -5.53 -13.22
C LYS A 112 0.11 -4.68 -11.98
N LEU A 113 1.05 -3.80 -11.59
CA LEU A 113 0.85 -2.87 -10.48
C LEU A 113 -0.25 -1.86 -10.81
N MET A 114 -0.21 -1.24 -12.00
CA MET A 114 -1.25 -0.32 -12.46
C MET A 114 -2.64 -0.96 -12.42
N TRP A 115 -2.79 -2.15 -13.00
CA TRP A 115 -4.06 -2.87 -13.01
C TRP A 115 -4.57 -3.12 -11.58
N ARG A 116 -3.69 -3.58 -10.68
CA ARG A 116 -4.02 -3.87 -9.29
C ARG A 116 -4.45 -2.62 -8.51
N VAL A 117 -3.71 -1.53 -8.65
CA VAL A 117 -4.05 -0.25 -8.00
C VAL A 117 -5.39 0.27 -8.49
N THR A 118 -5.65 0.20 -9.81
CA THR A 118 -6.93 0.63 -10.39
C THR A 118 -8.10 -0.18 -9.85
N GLU A 119 -7.98 -1.52 -9.86
CA GLU A 119 -9.01 -2.42 -9.32
C GLU A 119 -9.30 -2.15 -7.84
N LEU A 120 -8.24 -2.05 -7.04
CA LEU A 120 -8.35 -1.85 -5.60
C LEU A 120 -8.80 -0.43 -5.23
N PHE A 121 -8.49 0.56 -6.08
CA PHE A 121 -8.91 1.94 -5.84
C PHE A 121 -10.43 2.09 -5.88
N GLU A 122 -11.10 1.40 -6.78
CA GLU A 122 -12.56 1.39 -6.93
C GLU A 122 -13.27 0.53 -5.86
N THR A 123 -12.51 -0.30 -5.16
CA THR A 123 -13.05 -1.18 -4.12
C THR A 123 -13.16 -0.42 -2.80
N GLU A 124 -14.33 -0.47 -2.15
CA GLU A 124 -14.47 0.05 -0.79
C GLU A 124 -13.53 -0.70 0.16
N PRO A 125 -12.66 0.00 0.91
CA PRO A 125 -11.79 -0.65 1.87
C PRO A 125 -12.64 -1.34 2.95
N SER A 126 -12.41 -2.61 3.16
CA SER A 126 -13.03 -3.35 4.26
C SER A 126 -12.34 -2.96 5.58
N ILE A 127 -12.54 -1.71 6.02
CA ILE A 127 -11.89 -1.05 7.17
C ILE A 127 -11.98 -1.89 8.46
N GLY A 128 -13.00 -2.75 8.60
CA GLY A 128 -13.16 -3.66 9.74
C GLY A 128 -12.25 -4.89 9.72
N LEU A 129 -11.71 -5.29 8.57
CA LEU A 129 -10.94 -6.53 8.43
C LEU A 129 -9.46 -6.35 8.73
N MET A 130 -8.86 -5.21 8.36
CA MET A 130 -7.45 -4.93 8.65
C MET A 130 -7.19 -4.83 10.16
N LYS A 131 -7.99 -4.03 10.88
CA LYS A 131 -7.85 -3.91 12.36
C LYS A 131 -8.11 -5.21 13.12
N ALA A 132 -8.97 -6.09 12.60
CA ALA A 132 -9.24 -7.40 13.22
C ALA A 132 -8.16 -8.45 12.91
N VAL A 133 -7.47 -8.32 11.77
CA VAL A 133 -6.44 -9.27 11.31
C VAL A 133 -5.15 -9.12 12.12
N TYR A 134 -4.76 -7.89 12.45
CA TYR A 134 -3.47 -7.62 13.12
C TYR A 134 -3.51 -7.67 14.66
N LYS A 135 -4.67 -7.86 15.27
CA LYS A 135 -4.84 -7.77 16.73
C LYS A 135 -4.39 -9.00 17.54
N LYS A 136 -3.98 -10.10 16.89
CA LYS A 136 -3.48 -11.31 17.57
C LYS A 136 -2.05 -11.65 17.13
N LYS A 137 -1.13 -11.69 18.07
CA LYS A 137 0.31 -12.02 17.90
C LYS A 137 0.62 -13.36 17.16
N THR A 138 -0.37 -14.25 17.03
CA THR A 138 -0.25 -15.55 16.36
C THR A 138 -0.53 -15.49 14.83
N ASP A 139 -1.06 -14.39 14.34
CA ASP A 139 -1.52 -14.26 12.95
C ASP A 139 -0.44 -13.76 11.97
N PHE A 140 0.70 -13.29 12.50
CA PHE A 140 1.72 -12.58 11.71
C PHE A 140 2.37 -13.42 10.62
N ALA A 141 2.76 -14.65 10.93
CA ALA A 141 3.47 -15.51 9.98
C ALA A 141 2.63 -15.83 8.73
N ALA A 142 1.36 -16.15 8.92
CA ALA A 142 0.45 -16.44 7.81
C ALA A 142 0.13 -15.20 6.97
N SER A 143 -0.05 -14.05 7.62
CA SER A 143 -0.32 -12.78 6.95
C SER A 143 0.88 -12.30 6.13
N GLY A 144 2.09 -12.39 6.69
CA GLY A 144 3.34 -12.07 5.99
C GLY A 144 3.55 -12.94 4.75
N LEU A 145 3.30 -14.24 4.85
CA LEU A 145 3.40 -15.15 3.72
C LEU A 145 2.41 -14.81 2.61
N LEU A 146 1.16 -14.55 2.95
CA LEU A 146 0.13 -14.18 1.97
C LEU A 146 0.43 -12.86 1.27
N LEU A 147 0.93 -11.88 2.00
CA LEU A 147 1.36 -10.59 1.44
C LEU A 147 2.57 -10.75 0.52
N SER A 148 3.55 -11.58 0.90
CA SER A 148 4.71 -11.89 0.05
C SER A 148 4.32 -12.58 -1.26
N LEU A 149 3.24 -13.36 -1.24
CA LEU A 149 2.64 -13.96 -2.43
C LEU A 149 1.81 -12.95 -3.25
N GLY A 150 1.73 -11.70 -2.80
CA GLY A 150 0.98 -10.65 -3.48
C GLY A 150 -0.54 -10.80 -3.37
N VAL A 151 -1.02 -11.46 -2.32
CA VAL A 151 -2.47 -11.58 -2.04
C VAL A 151 -2.90 -10.33 -1.29
N PRO A 152 -3.81 -9.50 -1.84
CA PRO A 152 -4.31 -8.33 -1.13
C PRO A 152 -5.05 -8.73 0.15
N ALA A 153 -4.78 -8.01 1.25
CA ALA A 153 -5.38 -8.30 2.56
C ALA A 153 -6.92 -8.22 2.57
N ASN A 154 -7.51 -7.48 1.64
CA ASN A 154 -8.95 -7.32 1.49
C ASN A 154 -9.64 -8.40 0.65
N MET A 155 -8.91 -9.34 0.04
CA MET A 155 -9.52 -10.43 -0.71
C MET A 155 -10.25 -11.41 0.22
N LYS A 156 -11.44 -11.85 -0.18
CA LYS A 156 -12.19 -12.89 0.56
C LYS A 156 -11.36 -14.16 0.80
N GLY A 157 -10.51 -14.52 -0.18
CA GLY A 157 -9.58 -15.65 -0.08
C GLY A 157 -8.52 -15.52 1.01
N PHE A 158 -8.05 -14.31 1.30
CA PHE A 158 -7.08 -14.05 2.38
C PHE A 158 -7.59 -14.56 3.73
N LYS A 159 -8.85 -14.28 4.04
CA LYS A 159 -9.49 -14.72 5.28
C LYS A 159 -9.56 -16.25 5.41
N TYR A 160 -9.89 -16.96 4.33
CA TYR A 160 -10.00 -18.42 4.35
C TYR A 160 -8.65 -19.09 4.49
N ILE A 161 -7.63 -18.64 3.75
CA ILE A 161 -6.27 -19.20 3.84
C ILE A 161 -5.71 -18.95 5.24
N ARG A 162 -5.89 -17.77 5.79
CA ARG A 162 -5.47 -17.44 7.14
C ARG A 162 -6.14 -18.35 8.18
N SER A 163 -7.46 -18.50 8.15
CA SER A 163 -8.19 -19.38 9.06
C SER A 163 -7.74 -20.85 8.96
N ALA A 164 -7.35 -21.29 7.76
CA ALA A 164 -6.81 -22.64 7.56
C ALA A 164 -5.42 -22.80 8.22
N VAL A 165 -4.53 -21.80 8.09
CA VAL A 165 -3.21 -21.82 8.72
C VAL A 165 -3.33 -21.75 10.25
N GLU A 166 -4.23 -20.93 10.78
CA GLU A 166 -4.52 -20.87 12.22
C GLU A 166 -5.02 -22.21 12.78
N ALA A 167 -5.91 -22.88 12.03
CA ALA A 167 -6.42 -24.21 12.42
C ALA A 167 -5.32 -25.27 12.45
N ILE A 168 -4.35 -25.20 11.53
CA ILE A 168 -3.22 -26.13 11.50
C ILE A 168 -2.30 -25.89 12.70
N ASN A 169 -1.95 -24.63 12.99
CA ASN A 169 -1.07 -24.26 14.11
C ASN A 169 -1.71 -24.51 15.48
N ALA A 170 -3.03 -24.55 15.58
CA ALA A 170 -3.74 -24.86 16.82
C ALA A 170 -3.89 -26.36 17.09
N ALA A 171 -3.52 -27.20 16.11
CA ALA A 171 -3.60 -28.66 16.18
C ALA A 171 -2.26 -29.33 16.60
N GLU A 172 -1.17 -28.56 16.74
CA GLU A 172 0.12 -28.96 17.30
C GLU A 172 0.23 -28.53 18.78
#